data_bb79563c076b6e2dd3d6613cc229a228
#
_entry.id   bb79563c076b6e2dd3d6613cc229a228
#
_cell.length_a   1.000
_cell.length_b   1.000
_cell.length_c   1.000
_cell.angle_alpha   90.00
_cell.angle_beta   90.00
_cell.angle_gamma   90.00
#
_symmetry.space_group_name_H-M   'P 1'
#
loop_
_entity.id
_entity.type
_entity.pdbx_description
1 polymer ?
#
loop_
_entity_poly.entity_id
_entity_poly.type
_entity_poly.pdbx_seq_one_letter_code
_entity_poly.pdbx_strand_id
1 'polypeptide(L)'
;LLRGNDAARILINGKPSRLVGINSSFIKELPADAIEKVEVITSPSARYEAEGSGGIINIILRKSKKLGLNGSLSANIGEPKSSSISSNINYRNGKINFFNSSSLYDRIRPGSSSGITEYFNGSEPSTFFSEDRIRERVSNGYFINNGFEWYIDDNTSLLGSFFYNNYGSDNLESNTIRELDSNSNILNTITQNDFEDDIDNNREYNLNFEKKLDDKGELITIDLQYENSKEWENSLIDENGVASESVDENIQSESFFIRSDYVLPIGENRQFEAGIRIESEDDITDYKVFDNVGNILVEDLDQSNIFQYKERISAAYTQYGVKVEDKYSFLLGLRVENTLKNVNQLTIQDYTEINDTGLFPTFNFGLEITEEETLTFGYNRRIRRPWSRFVNPFPTKISPILIWQGNPYLDPTYSNNIDFGYIKRYKSSFTINTSAYFQKSTNSINTIIEETGEYAEINGVNVPIVVRTPINLSTNERFGFELNLSYRKGRNWNINTNFNLFQNKVEGTYNDIVYDNENVSWSFRLNNKLTLPGKIDWQTRMNIRGPNETAVSKSDGDFSIDLAFSKELFKEKATLTLNIKDLLDQRGWRNETFNENFYNDYEFRWGQRSA
;
A
#
# COMPACT_ATOMS: atom_id res chain seq x y z
N LEU A 1 -6.21 2.66 2.98
CA LEU A 1 -6.59 4.07 2.79
C LEU A 1 -6.44 4.83 4.11
N LEU A 2 -5.76 5.96 4.09
CA LEU A 2 -5.68 6.91 5.19
C LEU A 2 -6.44 8.17 4.76
N ARG A 3 -7.52 8.53 5.49
CA ARG A 3 -8.42 9.65 5.13
C ARG A 3 -8.95 9.58 3.69
N GLY A 4 -9.27 8.38 3.22
CA GLY A 4 -9.69 8.13 1.84
C GLY A 4 -8.57 8.24 0.78
N ASN A 5 -7.32 8.50 1.18
CA ASN A 5 -6.16 8.57 0.30
C ASN A 5 -5.42 7.22 0.29
N ASP A 6 -5.10 6.71 -0.89
CA ASP A 6 -4.34 5.46 -1.10
C ASP A 6 -2.82 5.68 -1.10
N ALA A 7 -2.38 6.92 -1.27
CA ALA A 7 -0.97 7.28 -1.31
C ALA A 7 -0.36 7.52 0.09
N ALA A 8 -0.68 6.67 1.08
CA ALA A 8 0.02 6.65 2.36
C ALA A 8 1.35 5.89 2.20
N ARG A 9 2.47 6.51 2.65
CA ARG A 9 3.77 5.85 2.66
C ARG A 9 3.88 4.87 3.84
N ILE A 10 4.33 3.65 3.57
CA ILE A 10 4.54 2.65 4.61
C ILE A 10 6.05 2.55 4.90
N LEU A 11 6.39 2.56 6.19
CA LEU A 11 7.77 2.45 6.68
C LEU A 11 7.88 1.26 7.63
N ILE A 12 9.06 0.64 7.68
CA ILE A 12 9.44 -0.33 8.72
C ILE A 12 10.53 0.30 9.58
N ASN A 13 10.27 0.42 10.89
CA ASN A 13 11.20 1.07 11.84
C ASN A 13 11.66 2.48 11.37
N GLY A 14 10.78 3.22 10.70
CA GLY A 14 11.06 4.57 10.20
C GLY A 14 11.88 4.62 8.92
N LYS A 15 12.06 3.50 8.21
CA LYS A 15 12.80 3.40 6.94
C LYS A 15 11.88 2.93 5.82
N PRO A 16 12.10 3.36 4.57
CA PRO A 16 11.44 2.75 3.42
C PRO A 16 11.92 1.31 3.28
N SER A 17 11.09 0.47 2.74
CA SER A 17 11.45 -0.91 2.37
C SER A 17 10.55 -1.34 1.21
N ARG A 18 11.11 -2.02 0.22
CA ARG A 18 10.33 -2.61 -0.89
C ARG A 18 9.42 -3.72 -0.42
N LEU A 19 9.77 -4.35 0.72
CA LEU A 19 8.93 -5.34 1.40
C LEU A 19 7.52 -4.80 1.72
N VAL A 20 7.36 -3.48 1.77
CA VAL A 20 6.08 -2.80 2.02
C VAL A 20 5.63 -1.93 0.84
N GLY A 21 6.19 -2.17 -0.34
CA GLY A 21 5.78 -1.53 -1.58
C GLY A 21 4.30 -1.79 -1.93
N ILE A 22 3.79 -1.12 -2.94
CA ILE A 22 2.35 -1.03 -3.23
C ILE A 22 1.72 -2.40 -3.50
N ASN A 23 2.48 -3.33 -4.08
CA ASN A 23 2.00 -4.68 -4.41
C ASN A 23 2.59 -5.76 -3.49
N SER A 24 3.37 -5.39 -2.45
CA SER A 24 4.07 -6.40 -1.67
C SER A 24 3.09 -7.25 -0.86
N SER A 25 3.19 -8.55 -1.05
CA SER A 25 2.51 -9.57 -0.23
C SER A 25 3.03 -9.55 1.21
N PHE A 26 4.24 -9.05 1.44
CA PHE A 26 4.96 -9.07 2.72
C PHE A 26 4.16 -8.53 3.91
N ILE A 27 3.47 -7.38 3.77
CA ILE A 27 2.67 -6.83 4.88
C ILE A 27 1.58 -7.82 5.31
N LYS A 28 1.04 -8.59 4.38
CA LYS A 28 0.02 -9.59 4.64
C LYS A 28 0.60 -10.83 5.34
N GLU A 29 1.90 -11.05 5.16
CA GLU A 29 2.64 -12.21 5.66
C GLU A 29 3.40 -11.91 6.97
N LEU A 30 3.60 -10.63 7.31
CA LEU A 30 4.27 -10.23 8.53
C LEU A 30 3.49 -10.72 9.77
N PRO A 31 4.08 -11.59 10.62
CA PRO A 31 3.39 -12.09 11.80
C PRO A 31 2.99 -10.94 12.74
N ALA A 32 1.76 -10.95 13.24
CA ALA A 32 1.26 -9.90 14.13
C ALA A 32 2.07 -9.79 15.44
N ASP A 33 2.65 -10.88 15.91
CA ASP A 33 3.51 -10.92 17.09
C ASP A 33 4.93 -10.42 16.85
N ALA A 34 5.35 -10.25 15.58
CA ALA A 34 6.57 -9.52 15.21
C ALA A 34 6.38 -7.99 15.29
N ILE A 35 5.15 -7.50 15.37
CA ILE A 35 4.86 -6.06 15.42
C ILE A 35 4.73 -5.61 16.88
N GLU A 36 5.45 -4.55 17.25
CA GLU A 36 5.30 -3.88 18.55
C GLU A 36 4.14 -2.88 18.53
N LYS A 37 4.11 -2.02 17.49
CA LYS A 37 3.08 -1.01 17.28
C LYS A 37 3.05 -0.55 15.82
N VAL A 38 1.94 0.06 15.44
CA VAL A 38 1.78 0.78 14.18
C VAL A 38 1.50 2.24 14.49
N GLU A 39 2.31 3.12 13.97
CA GLU A 39 2.16 4.57 14.10
C GLU A 39 1.52 5.14 12.83
N VAL A 40 0.44 5.89 13.00
CA VAL A 40 -0.23 6.60 11.90
C VAL A 40 0.06 8.09 12.07
N ILE A 41 0.76 8.67 11.10
CA ILE A 41 1.25 10.05 11.15
C ILE A 41 0.60 10.82 10.01
N THR A 42 -0.42 11.62 10.33
CA THR A 42 -1.19 12.40 9.35
C THR A 42 -0.54 13.74 8.99
N SER A 43 0.25 14.30 9.91
CA SER A 43 1.03 15.53 9.69
C SER A 43 2.52 15.30 10.02
N PRO A 44 3.25 14.59 9.11
CA PRO A 44 4.66 14.26 9.35
C PRO A 44 5.53 15.50 9.41
N SER A 45 6.56 15.47 10.28
CA SER A 45 7.58 16.53 10.37
C SER A 45 8.56 16.46 9.19
N ALA A 46 9.41 17.49 9.04
CA ALA A 46 10.42 17.56 7.98
C ALA A 46 11.47 16.43 8.02
N ARG A 47 11.62 15.74 9.16
CA ARG A 47 12.48 14.58 9.34
C ARG A 47 12.07 13.40 8.44
N TYR A 48 10.76 13.25 8.21
CA TYR A 48 10.24 12.20 7.34
C TYR A 48 10.38 12.58 5.87
N GLU A 49 10.47 11.56 5.01
CA GLU A 49 10.46 11.75 3.56
C GLU A 49 9.22 12.51 3.10
N ALA A 50 9.36 13.27 2.00
CA ALA A 50 8.23 14.02 1.45
C ALA A 50 7.22 13.13 0.71
N GLU A 51 7.58 11.89 0.35
CA GLU A 51 6.70 10.91 -0.32
C GLU A 51 5.51 10.52 0.56
N GLY A 52 4.34 10.31 -0.07
CA GLY A 52 3.11 9.88 0.57
C GLY A 52 2.17 11.03 0.91
N SER A 53 1.38 11.47 -0.07
CA SER A 53 0.41 12.56 0.06
C SER A 53 -0.69 12.29 1.11
N GLY A 54 -0.99 11.02 1.41
CA GLY A 54 -1.96 10.62 2.44
C GLY A 54 -1.41 10.57 3.87
N GLY A 55 -0.10 10.76 4.08
CA GLY A 55 0.57 10.59 5.37
C GLY A 55 1.45 9.34 5.43
N ILE A 56 1.84 8.94 6.64
CA ILE A 56 2.78 7.84 6.89
C ILE A 56 2.16 6.80 7.81
N ILE A 57 2.38 5.52 7.50
CA ILE A 57 2.11 4.38 8.37
C ILE A 57 3.47 3.74 8.70
N ASN A 58 3.91 3.84 9.94
CA ASN A 58 5.20 3.30 10.37
C ASN A 58 4.99 2.03 11.22
N ILE A 59 5.47 0.91 10.73
CA ILE A 59 5.40 -0.40 11.41
C ILE A 59 6.66 -0.56 12.24
N ILE A 60 6.52 -0.58 13.56
CA ILE A 60 7.63 -0.80 14.49
C ILE A 60 7.69 -2.28 14.83
N LEU A 61 8.80 -2.92 14.50
CA LEU A 61 9.03 -4.32 14.82
C LEU A 61 9.46 -4.48 16.28
N ARG A 62 9.02 -5.58 16.89
CA ARG A 62 9.22 -5.86 18.31
C ARG A 62 10.68 -6.15 18.65
N LYS A 63 11.17 -5.46 19.67
CA LYS A 63 12.47 -5.71 20.32
C LYS A 63 12.24 -5.82 21.83
N SER A 64 12.63 -6.94 22.42
CA SER A 64 12.48 -7.11 23.87
C SER A 64 13.62 -6.40 24.62
N LYS A 65 13.25 -5.63 25.65
CA LYS A 65 14.22 -5.02 26.60
C LYS A 65 14.52 -5.91 27.80
N LYS A 66 13.86 -7.08 27.93
CA LYS A 66 14.03 -8.00 29.06
C LYS A 66 15.36 -8.76 28.92
N LEU A 67 16.08 -8.90 30.04
CA LEU A 67 17.29 -9.72 30.12
C LEU A 67 16.95 -11.22 30.02
N GLY A 68 17.89 -12.00 29.50
CA GLY A 68 17.76 -13.44 29.31
C GLY A 68 17.02 -13.80 28.01
N LEU A 69 16.58 -15.03 27.93
CA LEU A 69 15.84 -15.58 26.79
C LEU A 69 14.35 -15.29 26.94
N ASN A 70 13.77 -14.67 25.93
CA ASN A 70 12.34 -14.39 25.83
C ASN A 70 11.87 -14.77 24.43
N GLY A 71 10.66 -15.26 24.28
CA GLY A 71 10.13 -15.57 22.97
C GLY A 71 8.70 -16.06 22.97
N SER A 72 8.17 -16.25 21.79
CA SER A 72 6.88 -16.86 21.51
C SER A 72 6.99 -17.78 20.29
N LEU A 73 6.18 -18.81 20.29
CA LEU A 73 5.95 -19.71 19.17
C LEU A 73 4.45 -19.73 18.89
N SER A 74 4.05 -19.51 17.66
CA SER A 74 2.65 -19.52 17.25
C SER A 74 2.46 -20.51 16.10
N ALA A 75 1.37 -21.27 16.14
CA ALA A 75 0.94 -22.13 15.05
C ALA A 75 -0.52 -21.84 14.73
N ASN A 76 -0.83 -21.71 13.44
CA ASN A 76 -2.18 -21.42 12.96
C ASN A 76 -2.58 -22.44 11.91
N ILE A 77 -3.83 -22.83 11.96
CA ILE A 77 -4.51 -23.65 10.94
C ILE A 77 -5.86 -22.99 10.64
N GLY A 78 -6.33 -23.09 9.43
CA GLY A 78 -7.60 -22.46 9.03
C GLY A 78 -8.25 -23.08 7.80
N GLU A 79 -9.50 -22.65 7.56
CA GLU A 79 -10.32 -23.00 6.40
C GLU A 79 -10.80 -21.69 5.72
N PRO A 80 -10.63 -21.47 4.40
CA PRO A 80 -9.93 -22.33 3.44
C PRO A 80 -8.51 -22.69 3.90
N LYS A 81 -7.94 -23.78 3.37
CA LYS A 81 -6.65 -24.33 3.80
C LYS A 81 -5.63 -23.22 4.06
N SER A 82 -5.23 -23.09 5.29
CA SER A 82 -4.23 -22.11 5.73
C SER A 82 -3.47 -22.69 6.91
N SER A 83 -2.16 -22.75 6.80
CA SER A 83 -1.29 -23.17 7.89
C SER A 83 -0.09 -22.23 8.00
N SER A 84 0.32 -21.93 9.22
CA SER A 84 1.54 -21.19 9.47
C SER A 84 2.14 -21.52 10.81
N ILE A 85 3.46 -21.41 10.88
CA ILE A 85 4.21 -21.48 12.12
C ILE A 85 5.12 -20.26 12.19
N SER A 86 5.13 -19.57 13.31
CA SER A 86 5.99 -18.40 13.50
C SER A 86 6.65 -18.41 14.87
N SER A 87 7.87 -17.87 14.92
CA SER A 87 8.63 -17.72 16.15
C SER A 87 9.20 -16.31 16.29
N ASN A 88 9.18 -15.81 17.51
CA ASN A 88 9.92 -14.61 17.91
C ASN A 88 10.78 -14.98 19.09
N ILE A 89 12.08 -14.81 18.94
CA ILE A 89 13.09 -15.15 19.96
C ILE A 89 13.95 -13.92 20.19
N ASN A 90 14.18 -13.60 21.45
CA ASN A 90 15.08 -12.54 21.85
C ASN A 90 15.97 -13.03 23.00
N TYR A 91 17.25 -12.85 22.87
CA TYR A 91 18.23 -13.16 23.91
C TYR A 91 19.08 -11.93 24.20
N ARG A 92 18.96 -11.39 25.40
CA ARG A 92 19.73 -10.25 25.87
C ARG A 92 20.64 -10.62 27.03
N ASN A 93 21.93 -10.40 26.86
CA ASN A 93 22.92 -10.59 27.90
C ASN A 93 23.86 -9.38 27.97
N GLY A 94 23.75 -8.57 29.04
CA GLY A 94 24.59 -7.38 29.24
C GLY A 94 24.53 -6.43 28.05
N LYS A 95 25.64 -6.34 27.30
CA LYS A 95 25.82 -5.41 26.18
C LYS A 95 25.31 -5.93 24.82
N ILE A 96 24.85 -7.15 24.75
CA ILE A 96 24.44 -7.75 23.47
C ILE A 96 22.98 -8.21 23.55
N ASN A 97 22.23 -7.90 22.51
CA ASN A 97 20.87 -8.36 22.29
C ASN A 97 20.77 -9.02 20.91
N PHE A 98 20.43 -10.30 20.86
CA PHE A 98 20.09 -11.02 19.63
C PHE A 98 18.59 -11.16 19.53
N PHE A 99 18.05 -10.96 18.33
CA PHE A 99 16.64 -11.18 18.06
C PHE A 99 16.45 -11.92 16.72
N ASN A 100 15.42 -12.75 16.70
CA ASN A 100 14.95 -13.46 15.53
C ASN A 100 13.43 -13.35 15.46
N SER A 101 12.91 -13.12 14.27
CA SER A 101 11.51 -13.33 13.93
C SER A 101 11.45 -14.14 12.65
N SER A 102 10.79 -15.29 12.68
CA SER A 102 10.70 -16.20 11.54
C SER A 102 9.29 -16.71 11.38
N SER A 103 8.87 -16.95 10.15
CA SER A 103 7.55 -17.50 9.82
C SER A 103 7.65 -18.39 8.59
N LEU A 104 6.90 -19.48 8.61
CA LEU A 104 6.61 -20.35 7.46
C LEU A 104 5.11 -20.35 7.27
N TYR A 105 4.63 -20.32 6.05
CA TYR A 105 3.21 -20.37 5.77
C TYR A 105 2.89 -21.09 4.45
N ASP A 106 1.70 -21.66 4.40
CA ASP A 106 1.07 -22.25 3.22
C ASP A 106 -0.43 -21.98 3.30
N ARG A 107 -1.02 -21.41 2.25
CA ARG A 107 -2.43 -21.04 2.25
C ARG A 107 -3.05 -21.00 0.87
N ILE A 108 -4.36 -21.29 0.84
CA ILE A 108 -5.22 -21.15 -0.32
C ILE A 108 -6.18 -20.00 -0.10
N ARG A 109 -6.31 -19.13 -1.09
CA ARG A 109 -7.25 -17.99 -1.07
C ARG A 109 -8.14 -18.05 -2.30
N PRO A 110 -9.31 -18.70 -2.20
CA PRO A 110 -10.29 -18.68 -3.28
C PRO A 110 -10.88 -17.28 -3.43
N GLY A 111 -11.24 -16.93 -4.65
CA GLY A 111 -11.91 -15.69 -4.98
C GLY A 111 -12.81 -15.89 -6.20
N SER A 112 -13.70 -14.95 -6.46
CA SER A 112 -14.55 -14.95 -7.65
C SER A 112 -14.85 -13.55 -8.11
N SER A 113 -15.18 -13.42 -9.37
CA SER A 113 -15.75 -12.20 -9.91
C SER A 113 -16.72 -12.53 -11.03
N SER A 114 -17.71 -11.67 -11.22
CA SER A 114 -18.65 -11.77 -12.32
C SER A 114 -19.00 -10.39 -12.84
N GLY A 115 -19.33 -10.30 -14.12
CA GLY A 115 -19.72 -9.03 -14.72
C GLY A 115 -20.43 -9.19 -16.04
N ILE A 116 -21.09 -8.10 -16.43
CA ILE A 116 -21.69 -7.93 -17.74
C ILE A 116 -21.15 -6.65 -18.36
N THR A 117 -20.71 -6.75 -19.61
CA THR A 117 -20.34 -5.62 -20.44
C THR A 117 -21.30 -5.50 -21.61
N GLU A 118 -21.93 -4.35 -21.77
CA GLU A 118 -22.72 -3.99 -22.92
C GLU A 118 -21.92 -3.03 -23.80
N TYR A 119 -21.67 -3.40 -25.05
CA TYR A 119 -21.05 -2.55 -26.05
C TYR A 119 -22.13 -1.90 -26.92
N PHE A 120 -22.07 -0.56 -27.05
CA PHE A 120 -23.02 0.20 -27.85
C PHE A 120 -22.54 0.28 -29.30
N ASN A 121 -23.30 -0.33 -30.21
CA ASN A 121 -22.96 -0.42 -31.64
C ASN A 121 -23.61 0.72 -32.48
N GLY A 122 -23.71 1.91 -31.94
CA GLY A 122 -24.36 3.05 -32.59
C GLY A 122 -25.86 2.82 -32.81
N SER A 123 -26.30 2.61 -34.04
CA SER A 123 -27.72 2.33 -34.40
C SER A 123 -28.05 0.83 -34.44
N GLU A 124 -27.05 -0.04 -34.34
CA GLU A 124 -27.23 -1.50 -34.31
C GLU A 124 -27.54 -1.98 -32.88
N PRO A 125 -28.11 -3.19 -32.71
CA PRO A 125 -28.32 -3.76 -31.39
C PRO A 125 -26.99 -3.91 -30.61
N SER A 126 -27.01 -3.60 -29.29
CA SER A 126 -25.86 -3.80 -28.42
C SER A 126 -25.42 -5.25 -28.36
N THR A 127 -24.14 -5.48 -28.21
CA THR A 127 -23.54 -6.79 -27.93
C THR A 127 -23.22 -6.90 -26.45
N PHE A 128 -23.55 -8.04 -25.84
CA PHE A 128 -23.31 -8.26 -24.42
C PHE A 128 -22.28 -9.36 -24.20
N PHE A 129 -21.38 -9.14 -23.25
CA PHE A 129 -20.46 -10.15 -22.76
C PHE A 129 -20.69 -10.36 -21.26
N SER A 130 -20.95 -11.63 -20.88
CA SER A 130 -21.01 -12.03 -19.47
C SER A 130 -19.71 -12.79 -19.13
N GLU A 131 -19.07 -12.41 -18.04
CA GLU A 131 -17.87 -13.06 -17.51
C GLU A 131 -18.12 -13.63 -16.13
N ASP A 132 -17.73 -14.88 -15.92
CA ASP A 132 -17.71 -15.54 -14.63
C ASP A 132 -16.31 -16.08 -14.38
N ARG A 133 -15.62 -15.54 -13.36
CA ARG A 133 -14.26 -15.93 -12.98
C ARG A 133 -14.22 -16.60 -11.63
N ILE A 134 -13.46 -17.67 -11.55
CA ILE A 134 -13.10 -18.35 -10.32
C ILE A 134 -11.59 -18.31 -10.21
N ARG A 135 -11.09 -17.97 -9.02
CA ARG A 135 -9.66 -17.87 -8.73
C ARG A 135 -9.31 -18.76 -7.56
N GLU A 136 -8.28 -19.57 -7.73
CA GLU A 136 -7.62 -20.26 -6.63
C GLU A 136 -6.18 -19.78 -6.57
N ARG A 137 -5.83 -19.10 -5.48
CA ARG A 137 -4.48 -18.60 -5.22
C ARG A 137 -3.86 -19.42 -4.13
N VAL A 138 -2.90 -20.25 -4.50
CA VAL A 138 -2.06 -21.00 -3.57
C VAL A 138 -0.80 -20.18 -3.31
N SER A 139 -0.46 -19.91 -2.06
CA SER A 139 0.75 -19.20 -1.72
C SER A 139 1.47 -19.83 -0.55
N ASN A 140 2.78 -19.96 -0.68
CA ASN A 140 3.65 -20.47 0.35
C ASN A 140 4.89 -19.59 0.49
N GLY A 141 5.59 -19.72 1.58
CA GLY A 141 6.81 -18.96 1.75
C GLY A 141 7.35 -18.98 3.16
N TYR A 142 8.48 -18.33 3.30
CA TYR A 142 9.12 -18.15 4.58
C TYR A 142 9.75 -16.78 4.70
N PHE A 143 9.74 -16.30 5.92
CA PHE A 143 10.25 -15.02 6.34
C PHE A 143 11.25 -15.22 7.48
N ILE A 144 12.38 -14.55 7.43
CA ILE A 144 13.40 -14.55 8.48
C ILE A 144 13.91 -13.12 8.68
N ASN A 145 13.84 -12.64 9.92
CA ASN A 145 14.50 -11.41 10.35
C ASN A 145 15.41 -11.72 11.53
N ASN A 146 16.71 -11.64 11.32
CA ASN A 146 17.72 -11.81 12.33
C ASN A 146 18.44 -10.50 12.58
N GLY A 147 18.72 -10.21 13.85
CA GLY A 147 19.51 -9.04 14.15
C GLY A 147 20.23 -9.14 15.48
N PHE A 148 21.23 -8.30 15.60
CA PHE A 148 21.94 -8.07 16.84
C PHE A 148 22.03 -6.58 17.14
N GLU A 149 21.98 -6.26 18.41
CA GLU A 149 22.21 -4.91 18.90
C GLU A 149 23.33 -4.95 19.94
N TRP A 150 24.37 -4.19 19.68
CA TRP A 150 25.55 -4.11 20.56
C TRP A 150 25.57 -2.75 21.24
N TYR A 151 25.42 -2.75 22.55
CA TYR A 151 25.59 -1.59 23.41
C TYR A 151 27.09 -1.46 23.75
N ILE A 152 27.82 -0.71 22.94
CA ILE A 152 29.28 -0.52 23.06
C ILE A 152 29.58 0.10 24.43
N ASP A 153 28.81 1.13 24.77
CA ASP A 153 28.72 1.76 26.07
C ASP A 153 27.28 2.25 26.34
N ASP A 154 27.06 2.98 27.44
CA ASP A 154 25.73 3.46 27.83
C ASP A 154 25.15 4.50 26.84
N ASN A 155 26.01 5.11 26.03
CA ASN A 155 25.67 6.19 25.11
C ASN A 155 25.78 5.78 23.63
N THR A 156 26.34 4.60 23.34
CA THR A 156 26.65 4.18 21.96
C THR A 156 26.10 2.80 21.69
N SER A 157 25.29 2.67 20.66
CA SER A 157 24.78 1.38 20.18
C SER A 157 24.95 1.20 18.68
N LEU A 158 25.14 -0.05 18.29
CA LEU A 158 25.19 -0.50 16.91
C LEU A 158 24.20 -1.65 16.74
N LEU A 159 23.24 -1.49 15.81
CA LEU A 159 22.29 -2.53 15.44
C LEU A 159 22.55 -2.97 14.02
N GLY A 160 22.75 -4.28 13.82
CA GLY A 160 22.77 -4.92 12.52
C GLY A 160 21.58 -5.85 12.37
N SER A 161 20.92 -5.87 11.21
CA SER A 161 19.90 -6.86 10.91
C SER A 161 19.93 -7.31 9.45
N PHE A 162 19.56 -8.56 9.27
CA PHE A 162 19.37 -9.21 7.99
C PHE A 162 17.94 -9.71 7.90
N PHE A 163 17.28 -9.31 6.85
CA PHE A 163 15.94 -9.71 6.52
C PHE A 163 15.95 -10.53 5.23
N TYR A 164 15.24 -11.63 5.22
CA TYR A 164 15.02 -12.46 4.04
C TYR A 164 13.55 -12.87 3.95
N ASN A 165 12.98 -12.70 2.78
CA ASN A 165 11.64 -13.18 2.45
C ASN A 165 11.72 -13.97 1.14
N ASN A 166 11.14 -15.15 1.15
CA ASN A 166 10.85 -15.91 -0.05
C ASN A 166 9.35 -16.14 -0.08
N TYR A 167 8.74 -15.78 -1.18
CA TYR A 167 7.32 -15.96 -1.45
C TYR A 167 7.20 -16.73 -2.76
N GLY A 168 6.31 -17.72 -2.81
CA GLY A 168 5.90 -18.40 -4.02
C GLY A 168 4.38 -18.43 -4.09
N SER A 169 3.83 -18.33 -5.28
CA SER A 169 2.41 -18.59 -5.51
C SER A 169 2.18 -19.36 -6.81
N ASP A 170 1.26 -20.32 -6.72
CA ASP A 170 0.70 -21.04 -7.85
C ASP A 170 -0.77 -20.64 -7.95
N ASN A 171 -1.13 -19.91 -8.98
CA ASN A 171 -2.46 -19.36 -9.14
C ASN A 171 -3.15 -20.02 -10.33
N LEU A 172 -4.43 -20.31 -10.15
CA LEU A 172 -5.31 -20.73 -11.24
C LEU A 172 -6.49 -19.77 -11.29
N GLU A 173 -6.66 -19.13 -12.44
CA GLU A 173 -7.85 -18.37 -12.77
C GLU A 173 -8.58 -19.04 -13.92
N SER A 174 -9.87 -19.36 -13.75
CA SER A 174 -10.73 -19.87 -14.79
C SER A 174 -11.83 -18.85 -15.08
N ASN A 175 -11.87 -18.34 -16.31
CA ASN A 175 -12.82 -17.35 -16.77
C ASN A 175 -13.73 -17.96 -17.85
N THR A 176 -15.03 -17.92 -17.64
CA THR A 176 -16.04 -18.30 -18.66
C THR A 176 -16.65 -17.04 -19.23
N ILE A 177 -16.35 -16.75 -20.47
CA ILE A 177 -16.81 -15.59 -21.23
C ILE A 177 -17.94 -16.05 -22.16
N ARG A 178 -19.13 -15.42 -22.05
CA ARG A 178 -20.28 -15.70 -22.91
C ARG A 178 -20.65 -14.46 -23.68
N GLU A 179 -20.70 -14.57 -24.98
CA GLU A 179 -21.27 -13.58 -25.86
C GLU A 179 -22.79 -13.81 -25.94
N LEU A 180 -23.57 -12.75 -25.76
CA LEU A 180 -25.02 -12.80 -25.72
C LEU A 180 -25.62 -11.83 -26.76
N ASP A 181 -26.74 -12.24 -27.35
CA ASP A 181 -27.56 -11.32 -28.14
C ASP A 181 -28.41 -10.39 -27.25
N SER A 182 -29.13 -9.44 -27.86
CA SER A 182 -30.04 -8.52 -27.17
C SER A 182 -31.19 -9.19 -26.42
N ASN A 183 -31.45 -10.48 -26.65
CA ASN A 183 -32.45 -11.29 -25.96
C ASN A 183 -31.81 -12.20 -24.89
N SER A 184 -30.53 -12.00 -24.58
CA SER A 184 -29.73 -12.82 -23.64
C SER A 184 -29.56 -14.29 -24.08
N ASN A 185 -29.65 -14.60 -25.37
CA ASN A 185 -29.28 -15.90 -25.88
C ASN A 185 -27.76 -15.98 -26.06
N ILE A 186 -27.18 -17.12 -25.67
CA ILE A 186 -25.74 -17.35 -25.81
C ILE A 186 -25.42 -17.59 -27.29
N LEU A 187 -24.57 -16.74 -27.85
CA LEU A 187 -24.05 -16.86 -29.21
C LEU A 187 -22.76 -17.65 -29.25
N ASN A 188 -21.86 -17.40 -28.27
CA ASN A 188 -20.57 -18.06 -28.15
C ASN A 188 -20.19 -18.24 -26.67
N THR A 189 -19.32 -19.20 -26.39
CA THR A 189 -18.72 -19.39 -25.06
C THR A 189 -17.24 -19.69 -25.22
N ILE A 190 -16.40 -18.93 -24.50
CA ILE A 190 -14.96 -19.14 -24.43
C ILE A 190 -14.64 -19.45 -22.97
N THR A 191 -13.87 -20.51 -22.73
CA THR A 191 -13.28 -20.80 -21.42
C THR A 191 -11.80 -20.48 -21.50
N GLN A 192 -11.35 -19.56 -20.68
CA GLN A 192 -9.97 -19.15 -20.56
C GLN A 192 -9.45 -19.57 -19.19
N ASN A 193 -8.32 -20.26 -19.16
CA ASN A 193 -7.63 -20.59 -17.93
C ASN A 193 -6.27 -19.88 -17.95
N ASP A 194 -5.92 -19.28 -16.83
CA ASP A 194 -4.63 -18.66 -16.60
C ASP A 194 -3.93 -19.39 -15.45
N PHE A 195 -2.76 -19.95 -15.76
CA PHE A 195 -1.88 -20.66 -14.83
C PHE A 195 -0.68 -19.74 -14.58
N GLU A 196 -0.61 -19.17 -13.40
CA GLU A 196 0.44 -18.21 -13.02
C GLU A 196 1.29 -18.78 -11.88
N ASP A 197 2.59 -18.82 -12.10
CA ASP A 197 3.62 -19.14 -11.11
C ASP A 197 4.41 -17.88 -10.81
N ASP A 198 4.51 -17.50 -9.52
CA ASP A 198 5.23 -16.33 -9.05
C ASP A 198 6.22 -16.71 -7.95
N ILE A 199 7.45 -16.22 -8.04
CA ILE A 199 8.51 -16.37 -7.03
C ILE A 199 9.15 -15.02 -6.76
N ASP A 200 9.05 -14.58 -5.51
CA ASP A 200 9.65 -13.33 -5.02
C ASP A 200 10.69 -13.61 -3.93
N ASN A 201 11.91 -13.10 -4.13
CA ASN A 201 13.05 -13.25 -3.22
C ASN A 201 13.59 -11.88 -2.84
N ASN A 202 13.40 -11.49 -1.59
CA ASN A 202 13.85 -10.21 -1.04
C ASN A 202 14.92 -10.41 0.03
N ARG A 203 15.99 -9.64 -0.06
CA ARG A 203 17.09 -9.58 0.93
C ARG A 203 17.34 -8.13 1.31
N GLU A 204 17.29 -7.86 2.61
CA GLU A 204 17.56 -6.53 3.15
C GLU A 204 18.59 -6.60 4.27
N TYR A 205 19.59 -5.75 4.20
CA TYR A 205 20.67 -5.60 5.20
C TYR A 205 20.58 -4.21 5.79
N ASN A 206 20.47 -4.13 7.10
CA ASN A 206 20.38 -2.89 7.83
C ASN A 206 21.53 -2.74 8.80
N LEU A 207 22.09 -1.53 8.89
CA LEU A 207 22.99 -1.10 9.94
C LEU A 207 22.50 0.23 10.49
N ASN A 208 22.34 0.30 11.82
CA ASN A 208 21.97 1.53 12.51
C ASN A 208 23.01 1.81 13.61
N PHE A 209 23.56 2.99 13.59
CA PHE A 209 24.45 3.51 14.62
C PHE A 209 23.76 4.63 15.36
N GLU A 210 23.76 4.58 16.69
CA GLU A 210 23.21 5.61 17.56
C GLU A 210 24.26 6.02 18.60
N LYS A 211 24.47 7.33 18.75
CA LYS A 211 25.36 7.88 19.77
C LYS A 211 24.73 9.09 20.45
N LYS A 212 24.50 8.97 21.75
CA LYS A 212 24.18 10.08 22.63
C LYS A 212 25.46 10.83 22.94
N LEU A 213 25.48 12.14 22.69
CA LEU A 213 26.65 12.99 22.87
C LEU A 213 26.69 13.59 24.28
N ASP A 214 25.53 13.71 24.93
CA ASP A 214 25.36 14.17 26.29
C ASP A 214 24.18 13.46 27.01
N ASP A 215 24.01 13.78 28.31
CA ASP A 215 22.91 13.27 29.12
C ASP A 215 21.59 14.07 28.92
N LYS A 216 21.62 15.14 28.13
CA LYS A 216 20.46 16.01 27.85
C LYS A 216 19.67 15.58 26.62
N GLY A 217 20.15 14.58 25.91
CA GLY A 217 19.47 14.00 24.75
C GLY A 217 20.04 14.47 23.40
N GLU A 218 21.25 15.06 23.39
CA GLU A 218 21.97 15.31 22.16
C GLU A 218 22.35 13.98 21.51
N LEU A 219 21.97 13.80 20.22
CA LEU A 219 21.97 12.50 19.58
C LEU A 219 22.39 12.59 18.11
N ILE A 220 23.23 11.66 17.68
CA ILE A 220 23.50 11.38 16.29
C ILE A 220 23.01 9.97 15.97
N THR A 221 22.28 9.82 14.85
CA THR A 221 21.92 8.53 14.29
C THR A 221 22.41 8.42 12.85
N ILE A 222 22.89 7.22 12.46
CA ILE A 222 23.24 6.91 11.08
C ILE A 222 22.58 5.59 10.73
N ASP A 223 21.81 5.60 9.64
CA ASP A 223 21.16 4.43 9.08
C ASP A 223 21.74 4.13 7.71
N LEU A 224 22.09 2.87 7.49
CA LEU A 224 22.46 2.30 6.20
C LEU A 224 21.53 1.13 5.91
N GLN A 225 21.08 1.03 4.67
CA GLN A 225 20.28 -0.11 4.19
C GLN A 225 20.70 -0.43 2.77
N TYR A 226 20.82 -1.72 2.50
CA TYR A 226 20.96 -2.27 1.15
C TYR A 226 19.89 -3.35 0.98
N GLU A 227 19.20 -3.31 -0.15
CA GLU A 227 18.17 -4.26 -0.49
C GLU A 227 18.36 -4.77 -1.92
N ASN A 228 18.16 -6.07 -2.11
CA ASN A 228 18.14 -6.73 -3.40
C ASN A 228 16.89 -7.60 -3.48
N SER A 229 16.10 -7.39 -4.52
CA SER A 229 14.87 -8.13 -4.82
C SER A 229 14.97 -8.78 -6.19
N LYS A 230 14.43 -9.99 -6.30
CA LYS A 230 14.22 -10.69 -7.56
C LYS A 230 12.82 -11.28 -7.56
N GLU A 231 12.05 -10.91 -8.56
CA GLU A 231 10.72 -11.42 -8.81
C GLU A 231 10.72 -12.10 -10.18
N TRP A 232 10.13 -13.26 -10.25
CA TRP A 232 9.91 -13.99 -11.48
C TRP A 232 8.46 -14.44 -11.50
N GLU A 233 7.77 -14.10 -12.57
CA GLU A 233 6.40 -14.47 -12.84
C GLU A 233 6.32 -15.14 -14.21
N ASN A 234 5.65 -16.27 -14.28
CA ASN A 234 5.31 -16.94 -15.53
C ASN A 234 3.80 -17.21 -15.56
N SER A 235 3.15 -16.78 -16.62
CA SER A 235 1.73 -17.04 -16.88
C SER A 235 1.56 -17.80 -18.18
N LEU A 236 0.70 -18.82 -18.17
CA LEU A 236 0.27 -19.57 -19.34
C LEU A 236 -1.24 -19.45 -19.47
N ILE A 237 -1.67 -18.80 -20.54
CA ILE A 237 -3.08 -18.63 -20.87
C ILE A 237 -3.51 -19.70 -21.87
N ASP A 238 -4.58 -20.40 -21.54
CA ASP A 238 -5.20 -21.44 -22.35
C ASP A 238 -6.61 -20.97 -22.71
N GLU A 239 -6.96 -21.12 -23.97
CA GLU A 239 -8.33 -20.89 -24.46
C GLU A 239 -8.92 -22.20 -24.99
N ASN A 240 -10.04 -22.62 -24.39
CA ASN A 240 -10.75 -23.84 -24.75
C ASN A 240 -9.85 -25.12 -24.78
N GLY A 241 -8.85 -25.18 -23.90
CA GLY A 241 -7.91 -26.30 -23.78
C GLY A 241 -6.71 -26.24 -24.74
N VAL A 242 -6.46 -25.08 -25.35
CA VAL A 242 -5.30 -24.85 -26.21
C VAL A 242 -4.53 -23.64 -25.67
N ALA A 243 -3.23 -23.83 -25.42
CA ALA A 243 -2.38 -22.70 -25.01
C ALA A 243 -2.43 -21.59 -26.06
N SER A 244 -2.84 -20.40 -25.67
CA SER A 244 -2.98 -19.23 -26.56
C SER A 244 -1.80 -18.27 -26.41
N GLU A 245 -1.36 -18.02 -25.18
CA GLU A 245 -0.32 -17.05 -24.85
C GLU A 245 0.46 -17.52 -23.62
N SER A 246 1.74 -17.14 -23.52
CA SER A 246 2.51 -17.22 -22.28
C SER A 246 3.25 -15.92 -22.04
N VAL A 247 3.31 -15.51 -20.77
CA VAL A 247 4.07 -14.31 -20.33
C VAL A 247 5.14 -14.74 -19.35
N ASP A 248 6.35 -14.21 -19.52
CA ASP A 248 7.49 -14.39 -18.61
C ASP A 248 8.00 -13.01 -18.20
N GLU A 249 7.86 -12.66 -16.92
CA GLU A 249 8.34 -11.40 -16.37
C GLU A 249 9.42 -11.63 -15.32
N ASN A 250 10.57 -10.98 -15.51
CA ASN A 250 11.68 -10.98 -14.57
C ASN A 250 11.97 -9.56 -14.10
N ILE A 251 11.79 -9.30 -12.80
CA ILE A 251 12.11 -8.01 -12.18
C ILE A 251 13.31 -8.19 -11.27
N GLN A 252 14.36 -7.39 -11.50
CA GLN A 252 15.51 -7.30 -10.62
C GLN A 252 15.60 -5.87 -10.09
N SER A 253 15.74 -5.77 -8.78
CA SER A 253 15.75 -4.50 -8.08
C SER A 253 16.88 -4.43 -7.07
N GLU A 254 17.61 -3.33 -7.11
CA GLU A 254 18.63 -3.00 -6.11
C GLU A 254 18.35 -1.63 -5.52
N SER A 255 18.38 -1.51 -4.20
CA SER A 255 18.26 -0.23 -3.54
C SER A 255 19.32 -0.01 -2.48
N PHE A 256 19.75 1.22 -2.34
CA PHE A 256 20.66 1.68 -1.31
C PHE A 256 20.09 2.91 -0.63
N PHE A 257 20.16 2.93 0.70
CA PHE A 257 19.66 4.02 1.52
C PHE A 257 20.69 4.40 2.58
N ILE A 258 20.93 5.69 2.73
CA ILE A 258 21.70 6.28 3.84
C ILE A 258 20.94 7.47 4.40
N ARG A 259 20.88 7.55 5.73
CA ARG A 259 20.34 8.69 6.47
C ARG A 259 21.24 8.99 7.65
N SER A 260 21.43 10.27 7.92
CA SER A 260 22.07 10.74 9.14
C SER A 260 21.24 11.86 9.75
N ASP A 261 20.89 11.72 11.02
CA ASP A 261 20.12 12.69 11.79
C ASP A 261 20.93 13.18 12.99
N TYR A 262 20.87 14.48 13.24
CA TYR A 262 21.41 15.13 14.43
C TYR A 262 20.28 15.80 15.20
N VAL A 263 20.19 15.53 16.50
CA VAL A 263 19.22 16.10 17.42
C VAL A 263 19.96 16.87 18.49
N LEU A 264 19.62 18.16 18.65
CA LEU A 264 20.20 19.06 19.65
C LEU A 264 19.10 19.62 20.56
N PRO A 265 18.94 19.10 21.78
CA PRO A 265 18.13 19.75 22.80
C PRO A 265 18.75 21.08 23.23
N ILE A 266 17.93 22.13 23.31
CA ILE A 266 18.35 23.48 23.72
C ILE A 266 17.58 23.87 24.98
N GLY A 267 18.19 23.63 26.15
CA GLY A 267 17.48 23.70 27.42
C GLY A 267 16.44 22.58 27.57
N GLU A 268 15.37 22.82 28.34
CA GLU A 268 14.36 21.82 28.66
C GLU A 268 13.23 21.74 27.63
N ASN A 269 12.99 22.83 26.89
CA ASN A 269 11.75 23.02 26.12
C ASN A 269 11.96 23.26 24.62
N ARG A 270 13.19 23.16 24.11
CA ARG A 270 13.51 23.42 22.70
C ARG A 270 14.36 22.32 22.12
N GLN A 271 14.15 22.04 20.86
CA GLN A 271 14.92 21.04 20.14
C GLN A 271 15.16 21.50 18.70
N PHE A 272 16.40 21.41 18.29
CA PHE A 272 16.81 21.58 16.91
C PHE A 272 17.15 20.22 16.33
N GLU A 273 16.73 19.96 15.10
CA GLU A 273 17.10 18.75 14.37
C GLU A 273 17.51 19.12 12.95
N ALA A 274 18.50 18.39 12.43
CA ALA A 274 18.94 18.47 11.05
C ALA A 274 19.36 17.10 10.56
N GLY A 275 19.23 16.84 9.29
CA GLY A 275 19.68 15.57 8.72
C GLY A 275 19.76 15.60 7.21
N ILE A 276 20.40 14.55 6.70
CA ILE A 276 20.57 14.27 5.27
C ILE A 276 20.09 12.86 4.97
N ARG A 277 19.64 12.64 3.73
CA ARG A 277 19.22 11.33 3.21
C ARG A 277 19.60 11.22 1.75
N ILE A 278 20.08 10.04 1.37
CA ILE A 278 20.25 9.62 -0.03
C ILE A 278 19.59 8.25 -0.17
N GLU A 279 18.81 8.08 -1.19
CA GLU A 279 18.22 6.82 -1.60
C GLU A 279 18.47 6.64 -3.10
N SER A 280 18.82 5.44 -3.51
CA SER A 280 19.03 5.09 -4.91
C SER A 280 18.36 3.76 -5.18
N GLU A 281 17.63 3.67 -6.26
CA GLU A 281 16.89 2.50 -6.74
C GLU A 281 17.24 2.25 -8.20
N ASP A 282 17.46 0.99 -8.57
CA ASP A 282 17.71 0.53 -9.94
C ASP A 282 16.86 -0.72 -10.19
N ASP A 283 15.84 -0.58 -11.03
CA ASP A 283 14.90 -1.64 -11.39
C ASP A 283 15.07 -2.00 -12.85
N ILE A 284 15.22 -3.29 -13.15
CA ILE A 284 15.22 -3.83 -14.50
C ILE A 284 14.08 -4.83 -14.60
N THR A 285 13.18 -4.62 -15.55
CA THR A 285 12.10 -5.53 -15.93
C THR A 285 12.38 -6.10 -17.31
N ASP A 286 12.49 -7.42 -17.43
CA ASP A 286 12.53 -8.18 -18.69
C ASP A 286 11.17 -8.87 -18.82
N TYR A 287 10.34 -8.37 -19.75
CA TYR A 287 8.95 -8.80 -19.98
C TYR A 287 8.85 -9.42 -21.36
N LYS A 288 8.49 -10.69 -21.45
CA LYS A 288 8.36 -11.47 -22.69
C LYS A 288 6.97 -12.04 -22.83
N VAL A 289 6.43 -11.89 -24.02
CA VAL A 289 5.15 -12.48 -24.43
C VAL A 289 5.43 -13.50 -25.54
N PHE A 290 4.77 -14.64 -25.46
CA PHE A 290 4.85 -15.71 -26.44
C PHE A 290 3.44 -16.04 -26.93
N ASP A 291 3.21 -15.89 -28.22
CA ASP A 291 1.95 -16.23 -28.88
C ASP A 291 1.98 -17.65 -29.46
N ASN A 292 0.84 -18.32 -29.49
CA ASN A 292 0.72 -19.62 -30.13
C ASN A 292 0.63 -19.48 -31.66
N VAL A 293 1.68 -19.93 -32.33
CA VAL A 293 1.73 -20.03 -33.80
C VAL A 293 1.84 -21.49 -34.23
N GLY A 294 0.74 -22.09 -34.65
CA GLY A 294 0.70 -23.48 -35.10
C GLY A 294 1.03 -24.50 -33.99
N ASN A 295 0.53 -24.31 -32.79
CA ASN A 295 0.77 -25.11 -31.57
C ASN A 295 2.21 -25.02 -31.02
N ILE A 296 2.93 -23.97 -31.36
CA ILE A 296 4.26 -23.63 -30.79
C ILE A 296 4.20 -22.20 -30.26
N LEU A 297 4.65 -22.01 -29.03
CA LEU A 297 4.79 -20.67 -28.45
C LEU A 297 6.02 -19.98 -29.07
N VAL A 298 5.80 -18.84 -29.69
CA VAL A 298 6.83 -18.02 -30.37
C VAL A 298 6.83 -16.65 -29.74
N GLU A 299 8.01 -16.12 -29.39
CA GLU A 299 8.13 -14.80 -28.80
C GLU A 299 7.56 -13.70 -29.71
N ASP A 300 6.62 -12.93 -29.17
CA ASP A 300 6.08 -11.73 -29.80
C ASP A 300 6.98 -10.54 -29.45
N LEU A 301 7.82 -10.13 -30.39
CA LEU A 301 8.76 -9.01 -30.22
C LEU A 301 8.07 -7.64 -30.16
N ASP A 302 6.83 -7.55 -30.64
CA ASP A 302 6.04 -6.31 -30.59
C ASP A 302 5.42 -6.08 -29.21
N GLN A 303 5.35 -7.13 -28.38
CA GLN A 303 4.85 -7.07 -27.00
C GLN A 303 5.95 -7.28 -25.95
N SER A 304 7.08 -7.90 -26.32
CA SER A 304 8.22 -8.14 -25.42
C SER A 304 9.09 -6.90 -25.28
N ASN A 305 9.51 -6.59 -24.05
CA ASN A 305 10.34 -5.42 -23.82
C ASN A 305 11.25 -5.55 -22.59
N ILE A 306 12.35 -4.80 -22.61
CA ILE A 306 13.25 -4.64 -21.47
C ILE A 306 13.25 -3.18 -21.06
N PHE A 307 12.87 -2.95 -19.81
CA PHE A 307 12.71 -1.63 -19.23
C PHE A 307 13.62 -1.46 -18.02
N GLN A 308 14.37 -0.36 -17.94
CA GLN A 308 15.18 0.00 -16.79
C GLN A 308 14.71 1.34 -16.21
N TYR A 309 14.43 1.36 -14.92
CA TYR A 309 14.08 2.55 -14.16
C TYR A 309 15.09 2.78 -13.04
N LYS A 310 15.73 3.97 -13.05
CA LYS A 310 16.62 4.38 -11.98
C LYS A 310 16.10 5.65 -11.33
N GLU A 311 16.04 5.64 -10.00
CA GLU A 311 15.70 6.83 -9.23
C GLU A 311 16.74 7.09 -8.15
N ARG A 312 17.17 8.33 -8.02
CA ARG A 312 17.99 8.79 -6.90
C ARG A 312 17.34 10.00 -6.25
N ILE A 313 17.07 9.89 -4.94
CA ILE A 313 16.53 10.97 -4.12
C ILE A 313 17.62 11.41 -3.16
N SER A 314 18.00 12.69 -3.22
CA SER A 314 18.94 13.33 -2.29
C SER A 314 18.19 14.40 -1.52
N ALA A 315 18.25 14.36 -0.19
CA ALA A 315 17.48 15.26 0.65
C ALA A 315 18.28 15.80 1.83
N ALA A 316 17.93 17.03 2.24
CA ALA A 316 18.37 17.62 3.48
C ALA A 316 17.18 18.27 4.18
N TYR A 317 17.16 18.24 5.51
CA TYR A 317 16.14 18.89 6.29
C TYR A 317 16.70 19.56 7.53
N THR A 318 15.95 20.53 8.02
CA THR A 318 16.12 21.12 9.35
C THR A 318 14.75 21.37 9.97
N GLN A 319 14.66 21.21 11.29
CA GLN A 319 13.46 21.57 12.03
C GLN A 319 13.78 22.09 13.43
N TYR A 320 12.90 22.95 13.93
CA TYR A 320 13.00 23.52 15.26
C TYR A 320 11.67 23.37 15.99
N GLY A 321 11.72 22.74 17.15
CA GLY A 321 10.59 22.54 18.06
C GLY A 321 10.76 23.36 19.34
N VAL A 322 9.65 23.89 19.85
CA VAL A 322 9.62 24.59 21.13
C VAL A 322 8.31 24.29 21.86
N LYS A 323 8.40 24.07 23.17
CA LYS A 323 7.26 24.03 24.10
C LYS A 323 7.34 25.21 25.05
N VAL A 324 6.27 26.02 25.15
CA VAL A 324 6.21 27.24 25.96
C VAL A 324 5.20 27.05 27.08
N GLU A 325 5.66 27.15 28.35
CA GLU A 325 4.83 27.07 29.56
C GLU A 325 3.91 25.85 29.62
N ASP A 326 4.33 24.74 29.03
CA ASP A 326 3.50 23.53 28.84
C ASP A 326 2.14 23.78 28.18
N LYS A 327 1.94 24.97 27.62
CA LYS A 327 0.68 25.41 27.03
C LYS A 327 0.73 25.45 25.50
N TYR A 328 1.85 25.86 24.93
CA TYR A 328 2.01 25.98 23.48
C TYR A 328 3.15 25.10 23.00
N SER A 329 2.95 24.39 21.91
CA SER A 329 4.01 23.69 21.21
C SER A 329 4.04 24.12 19.74
N PHE A 330 5.26 24.33 19.22
CA PHE A 330 5.50 24.70 17.83
C PHE A 330 6.58 23.79 17.25
N LEU A 331 6.37 23.34 16.04
CA LEU A 331 7.40 22.71 15.22
C LEU A 331 7.39 23.38 13.85
N LEU A 332 8.52 23.94 13.47
CA LEU A 332 8.76 24.50 12.13
C LEU A 332 9.86 23.71 11.48
N GLY A 333 9.63 23.19 10.28
CA GLY A 333 10.59 22.40 9.53
C GLY A 333 10.60 22.75 8.05
N LEU A 334 11.76 22.57 7.43
CA LEU A 334 11.94 22.68 6.00
C LEU A 334 12.78 21.51 5.51
N ARG A 335 12.32 20.88 4.45
CA ARG A 335 13.02 19.82 3.74
C ARG A 335 13.15 20.17 2.26
N VAL A 336 14.31 19.87 1.70
CA VAL A 336 14.59 19.96 0.28
C VAL A 336 14.86 18.56 -0.23
N GLU A 337 14.25 18.16 -1.32
CA GLU A 337 14.54 16.90 -2.02
C GLU A 337 14.86 17.19 -3.49
N ASN A 338 15.94 16.60 -3.98
CA ASN A 338 16.25 16.52 -5.39
C ASN A 338 16.05 15.07 -5.86
N THR A 339 15.29 14.88 -6.91
CA THR A 339 15.00 13.58 -7.52
C THR A 339 15.58 13.56 -8.92
N LEU A 340 16.48 12.62 -9.18
CA LEU A 340 16.99 12.31 -10.52
C LEU A 340 16.40 10.97 -10.94
N LYS A 341 15.66 10.95 -12.06
CA LYS A 341 15.08 9.75 -12.67
C LYS A 341 15.66 9.51 -14.04
N ASN A 342 16.00 8.27 -14.33
CA ASN A 342 16.38 7.80 -15.64
C ASN A 342 15.40 6.70 -16.04
N VAL A 343 14.63 6.99 -17.08
CA VAL A 343 13.68 6.07 -17.72
C VAL A 343 14.34 5.58 -19.01
N ASN A 344 14.68 4.31 -19.06
CA ASN A 344 15.40 3.73 -20.18
C ASN A 344 14.65 2.51 -20.73
N GLN A 345 13.99 2.70 -21.86
CA GLN A 345 13.31 1.63 -22.59
C GLN A 345 14.30 1.04 -23.60
N LEU A 346 14.92 -0.09 -23.21
CA LEU A 346 16.04 -0.67 -23.94
C LEU A 346 15.64 -1.27 -25.28
N THR A 347 14.43 -1.77 -25.41
CA THR A 347 13.92 -2.40 -26.65
C THR A 347 13.76 -1.40 -27.78
N ILE A 348 13.14 -0.25 -27.50
CA ILE A 348 12.92 0.81 -28.50
C ILE A 348 13.98 1.91 -28.45
N GLN A 349 14.99 1.77 -27.56
CA GLN A 349 16.10 2.71 -27.37
C GLN A 349 15.64 4.14 -27.03
N ASP A 350 14.58 4.25 -26.21
CA ASP A 350 14.08 5.52 -25.70
C ASP A 350 14.64 5.79 -24.31
N TYR A 351 15.25 6.96 -24.13
CA TYR A 351 15.87 7.39 -22.88
C TYR A 351 15.37 8.77 -22.48
N THR A 352 14.83 8.86 -21.28
CA THR A 352 14.38 10.13 -20.69
C THR A 352 15.02 10.32 -19.32
N GLU A 353 15.63 11.49 -19.11
CA GLU A 353 16.15 11.91 -17.81
C GLU A 353 15.31 13.07 -17.26
N ILE A 354 14.88 12.95 -16.01
CA ILE A 354 14.10 13.98 -15.30
C ILE A 354 14.85 14.34 -14.02
N ASN A 355 15.04 15.64 -13.81
CA ASN A 355 15.66 16.18 -12.60
C ASN A 355 14.72 17.23 -11.98
N ASP A 356 14.15 16.90 -10.83
CA ASP A 356 13.20 17.75 -10.11
C ASP A 356 13.69 18.07 -8.69
N THR A 357 13.46 19.31 -8.25
CA THR A 357 13.81 19.76 -6.90
C THR A 357 12.60 20.38 -6.22
N GLY A 358 12.18 19.75 -5.12
CA GLY A 358 11.02 20.17 -4.33
C GLY A 358 11.39 20.76 -2.97
N LEU A 359 10.60 21.75 -2.51
CA LEU A 359 10.63 22.30 -1.16
C LEU A 359 9.40 21.82 -0.38
N PHE A 360 9.63 21.31 0.83
CA PHE A 360 8.61 20.70 1.67
C PHE A 360 8.59 21.32 3.07
N PRO A 361 7.93 22.48 3.22
CA PRO A 361 7.74 23.11 4.52
C PRO A 361 6.76 22.32 5.37
N THR A 362 6.98 22.31 6.68
CA THR A 362 6.11 21.71 7.70
C THR A 362 5.95 22.68 8.85
N PHE A 363 4.72 22.84 9.31
CA PHE A 363 4.40 23.58 10.51
C PHE A 363 3.37 22.81 11.34
N ASN A 364 3.68 22.58 12.62
CA ASN A 364 2.75 21.99 13.57
C ASN A 364 2.65 22.92 14.79
N PHE A 365 1.43 23.14 15.25
CA PHE A 365 1.10 23.92 16.43
C PHE A 365 0.17 23.13 17.33
N GLY A 366 0.43 23.13 18.63
CA GLY A 366 -0.43 22.57 19.66
C GLY A 366 -0.72 23.60 20.74
N LEU A 367 -1.98 23.66 21.17
CA LEU A 367 -2.45 24.46 22.29
C LEU A 367 -3.12 23.55 23.33
N GLU A 368 -2.51 23.41 24.48
CA GLU A 368 -3.12 22.76 25.64
C GLU A 368 -4.09 23.75 26.31
N ILE A 369 -5.41 23.59 26.09
CA ILE A 369 -6.46 24.42 26.70
C ILE A 369 -6.58 24.07 28.19
N THR A 370 -6.54 22.77 28.47
CA THR A 370 -6.50 22.16 29.79
C THR A 370 -5.60 20.92 29.74
N GLU A 371 -5.31 20.28 30.88
CA GLU A 371 -4.58 19.00 30.94
C GLU A 371 -5.28 17.88 30.13
N GLU A 372 -6.59 18.02 29.87
CA GLU A 372 -7.40 17.04 29.16
C GLU A 372 -7.71 17.46 27.70
N GLU A 373 -7.50 18.72 27.34
CA GLU A 373 -7.95 19.30 26.07
C GLU A 373 -6.80 19.93 25.29
N THR A 374 -6.63 19.48 24.05
CA THR A 374 -5.59 19.99 23.15
C THR A 374 -6.20 20.35 21.80
N LEU A 375 -5.91 21.55 21.30
CA LEU A 375 -6.11 21.91 19.90
C LEU A 375 -4.81 21.72 19.14
N THR A 376 -4.91 21.26 17.91
CA THR A 376 -3.75 21.11 17.02
C THR A 376 -4.02 21.77 15.68
N PHE A 377 -2.99 22.32 15.08
CA PHE A 377 -2.96 22.79 13.71
C PHE A 377 -1.73 22.24 13.02
N GLY A 378 -1.89 21.67 11.84
CA GLY A 378 -0.81 21.13 11.02
C GLY A 378 -0.87 21.68 9.61
N TYR A 379 0.27 21.99 9.04
CA TYR A 379 0.48 22.23 7.63
C TYR A 379 1.70 21.46 7.15
N ASN A 380 1.57 20.78 6.01
CA ASN A 380 2.71 20.16 5.34
C ASN A 380 2.48 20.13 3.83
N ARG A 381 3.60 20.22 3.08
CA ARG A 381 3.63 19.92 1.64
C ARG A 381 4.25 18.56 1.41
N ARG A 382 3.66 17.78 0.51
CA ARG A 382 4.04 16.40 0.21
C ARG A 382 4.17 16.21 -1.30
N ILE A 383 4.79 15.09 -1.70
CA ILE A 383 4.96 14.69 -3.10
C ILE A 383 4.43 13.26 -3.29
N ARG A 384 3.94 12.96 -4.49
CA ARG A 384 3.69 11.61 -5.00
C ARG A 384 4.36 11.51 -6.36
N ARG A 385 5.35 10.66 -6.46
CA ARG A 385 6.08 10.40 -7.70
C ARG A 385 5.32 9.41 -8.58
N PRO A 386 5.41 9.52 -9.92
CA PRO A 386 4.89 8.50 -10.83
C PRO A 386 5.59 7.16 -10.59
N TRP A 387 4.85 6.06 -10.64
CA TRP A 387 5.41 4.72 -10.54
C TRP A 387 6.12 4.31 -11.84
N SER A 388 7.05 3.36 -11.77
CA SER A 388 7.81 2.85 -12.92
C SER A 388 6.91 2.45 -14.10
N ARG A 389 5.81 1.72 -13.83
CA ARG A 389 4.82 1.34 -14.85
C ARG A 389 4.17 2.53 -15.57
N PHE A 390 3.98 3.66 -14.87
CA PHE A 390 3.34 4.86 -15.46
C PHE A 390 4.28 5.62 -16.40
N VAL A 391 5.58 5.40 -16.27
CA VAL A 391 6.58 6.07 -17.09
C VAL A 391 7.20 5.19 -18.19
N ASN A 392 6.88 3.89 -18.25
CA ASN A 392 7.32 3.01 -19.32
C ASN A 392 6.58 3.34 -20.64
N PRO A 393 7.26 3.91 -21.66
CA PRO A 393 6.59 4.34 -22.91
C PRO A 393 6.24 3.18 -23.84
N PHE A 394 6.64 1.94 -23.52
CA PHE A 394 6.38 0.80 -24.37
C PHE A 394 4.88 0.47 -24.37
N PRO A 395 4.24 0.33 -25.57
CA PRO A 395 2.83 -0.03 -25.65
C PRO A 395 2.64 -1.52 -25.30
N THR A 396 1.81 -1.80 -24.30
CA THR A 396 1.48 -3.16 -23.87
C THR A 396 0.01 -3.44 -24.16
N LYS A 397 -0.31 -4.49 -24.90
CA LYS A 397 -1.70 -4.90 -25.13
C LYS A 397 -2.29 -5.50 -23.86
N ILE A 398 -3.38 -4.89 -23.39
CA ILE A 398 -4.19 -5.43 -22.27
C ILE A 398 -5.30 -6.32 -22.80
N SER A 399 -5.81 -5.99 -23.99
CA SER A 399 -6.78 -6.78 -24.74
C SER A 399 -6.67 -6.45 -26.23
N PRO A 400 -7.35 -7.17 -27.12
CA PRO A 400 -7.33 -6.86 -28.56
C PRO A 400 -7.68 -5.41 -28.93
N ILE A 401 -8.39 -4.70 -28.07
CA ILE A 401 -8.86 -3.32 -28.29
C ILE A 401 -8.33 -2.30 -27.29
N LEU A 402 -7.50 -2.73 -26.31
CA LEU A 402 -6.99 -1.83 -25.28
C LEU A 402 -5.48 -1.98 -25.15
N ILE A 403 -4.77 -0.88 -25.37
CA ILE A 403 -3.32 -0.75 -25.19
C ILE A 403 -3.06 0.10 -23.93
N TRP A 404 -2.13 -0.31 -23.09
CA TRP A 404 -1.55 0.53 -22.05
C TRP A 404 -0.24 1.11 -22.56
N GLN A 405 -0.04 2.42 -22.41
CA GLN A 405 1.22 3.07 -22.73
C GLN A 405 1.52 4.12 -21.66
N GLY A 406 2.63 3.97 -20.95
CA GLY A 406 3.08 4.95 -19.98
C GLY A 406 3.62 6.22 -20.63
N ASN A 407 3.79 7.25 -19.81
CA ASN A 407 4.28 8.56 -20.23
C ASN A 407 5.55 8.91 -19.43
N PRO A 408 6.75 8.88 -20.03
CA PRO A 408 8.00 9.17 -19.34
C PRO A 408 8.12 10.62 -18.86
N TYR A 409 7.31 11.55 -19.38
CA TYR A 409 7.32 12.98 -19.05
C TYR A 409 6.39 13.37 -17.91
N LEU A 410 5.88 12.41 -17.15
CA LEU A 410 5.02 12.70 -16.01
C LEU A 410 5.74 13.47 -14.91
N ASP A 411 5.17 14.61 -14.55
CA ASP A 411 5.54 15.37 -13.37
C ASP A 411 5.03 14.70 -12.08
N PRO A 412 5.69 14.90 -10.94
CA PRO A 412 5.16 14.48 -9.65
C PRO A 412 3.94 15.31 -9.25
N THR A 413 3.02 14.67 -8.52
CA THR A 413 1.89 15.34 -7.87
C THR A 413 2.36 15.99 -6.57
N TYR A 414 2.10 17.28 -6.37
CA TYR A 414 2.36 18.00 -5.12
C TYR A 414 1.06 18.21 -4.35
N SER A 415 1.08 17.93 -3.04
CA SER A 415 -0.08 18.07 -2.15
C SER A 415 0.22 19.01 -0.99
N ASN A 416 -0.62 20.00 -0.77
CA ASN A 416 -0.62 20.85 0.42
C ASN A 416 -1.74 20.39 1.34
N ASN A 417 -1.39 20.07 2.59
CA ASN A 417 -2.30 19.51 3.58
C ASN A 417 -2.43 20.50 4.75
N ILE A 418 -3.65 20.77 5.16
CA ILE A 418 -4.00 21.57 6.35
C ILE A 418 -4.87 20.68 7.24
N ASP A 419 -4.58 20.69 8.55
CA ASP A 419 -5.27 19.87 9.54
C ASP A 419 -5.58 20.70 10.79
N PHE A 420 -6.83 20.67 11.24
CA PHE A 420 -7.27 21.25 12.52
C PHE A 420 -7.80 20.12 13.40
N GLY A 421 -7.12 19.85 14.50
CA GLY A 421 -7.48 18.78 15.42
C GLY A 421 -7.93 19.29 16.77
N TYR A 422 -8.83 18.53 17.39
CA TYR A 422 -9.22 18.68 18.79
C TYR A 422 -9.17 17.32 19.48
N ILE A 423 -8.44 17.24 20.57
CA ILE A 423 -8.27 16.05 21.39
C ILE A 423 -8.82 16.35 22.78
N LYS A 424 -9.76 15.50 23.26
CA LYS A 424 -10.25 15.54 24.64
C LYS A 424 -10.11 14.20 25.31
N ARG A 425 -9.44 14.18 26.45
CA ARG A 425 -9.22 12.98 27.27
C ARG A 425 -10.04 13.11 28.56
N TYR A 426 -11.01 12.21 28.72
CA TYR A 426 -11.83 12.16 29.93
C TYR A 426 -11.23 11.12 30.88
N LYS A 427 -10.56 11.57 31.97
CA LYS A 427 -10.07 10.74 33.08
C LYS A 427 -9.55 9.37 32.66
N SER A 428 -8.55 9.23 31.86
CA SER A 428 -7.91 7.96 31.46
C SER A 428 -8.80 6.89 30.80
N SER A 429 -10.10 7.12 30.64
CA SER A 429 -11.04 6.09 30.16
C SER A 429 -11.58 6.34 28.76
N PHE A 430 -11.77 7.59 28.37
CA PHE A 430 -12.39 7.96 27.10
C PHE A 430 -11.62 9.08 26.42
N THR A 431 -11.34 8.90 25.16
CA THR A 431 -10.66 9.92 24.35
C THR A 431 -11.48 10.18 23.10
N ILE A 432 -11.73 11.45 22.83
CA ILE A 432 -12.24 11.95 21.55
C ILE A 432 -11.07 12.61 20.83
N ASN A 433 -10.82 12.22 19.60
CA ASN A 433 -9.89 12.91 18.71
C ASN A 433 -10.63 13.18 17.41
N THR A 434 -10.85 14.44 17.10
CA THR A 434 -11.55 14.85 15.87
C THR A 434 -10.68 15.83 15.10
N SER A 435 -10.76 15.79 13.77
CA SER A 435 -10.08 16.74 12.91
C SER A 435 -10.91 17.11 11.70
N ALA A 436 -10.79 18.37 11.28
CA ALA A 436 -11.15 18.82 9.96
C ALA A 436 -9.88 18.99 9.14
N TYR A 437 -9.86 18.50 7.92
CA TYR A 437 -8.69 18.55 7.07
C TYR A 437 -9.03 19.02 5.66
N PHE A 438 -8.05 19.68 5.04
CA PHE A 438 -8.10 20.11 3.66
C PHE A 438 -6.80 19.69 2.96
N GLN A 439 -6.92 19.08 1.80
CA GLN A 439 -5.83 18.70 0.93
C GLN A 439 -6.07 19.29 -0.46
N LYS A 440 -5.06 19.96 -1.00
CA LYS A 440 -5.04 20.41 -2.39
C LYS A 440 -3.83 19.82 -3.09
N SER A 441 -4.08 18.99 -4.11
CA SER A 441 -3.06 18.37 -4.96
C SER A 441 -3.07 19.03 -6.33
N THR A 442 -1.88 19.30 -6.87
CA THR A 442 -1.67 19.83 -8.22
C THR A 442 -0.87 18.83 -9.04
N ASN A 443 -0.99 18.86 -10.36
CA ASN A 443 -0.40 17.90 -11.27
C ASN A 443 -0.83 16.45 -10.95
N SER A 444 -2.09 16.26 -10.57
CA SER A 444 -2.60 14.92 -10.26
C SER A 444 -2.59 14.05 -11.50
N ILE A 445 -1.99 12.86 -11.34
CA ILE A 445 -1.89 11.89 -12.42
C ILE A 445 -3.20 11.15 -12.53
N ASN A 446 -3.80 11.18 -13.72
CA ASN A 446 -4.99 10.43 -14.11
C ASN A 446 -4.73 9.71 -15.41
N THR A 447 -5.48 8.66 -15.69
CA THR A 447 -5.42 7.96 -16.97
C THR A 447 -6.54 8.43 -17.88
N ILE A 448 -6.20 8.73 -19.12
CA ILE A 448 -7.12 9.02 -20.20
C ILE A 448 -7.19 7.85 -21.17
N ILE A 449 -8.22 7.80 -21.98
CA ILE A 449 -8.40 6.82 -23.04
C ILE A 449 -8.59 7.61 -24.35
N GLU A 450 -7.78 7.30 -25.36
CA GLU A 450 -7.84 7.91 -26.70
C GLU A 450 -7.89 6.82 -27.76
N GLU A 451 -8.59 7.07 -28.85
CA GLU A 451 -8.60 6.17 -30.00
C GLU A 451 -7.27 6.24 -30.75
N THR A 452 -6.71 5.10 -31.14
CA THR A 452 -5.49 5.02 -31.94
C THR A 452 -5.73 5.35 -33.41
N GLY A 453 -6.99 5.29 -33.86
CA GLY A 453 -7.38 5.34 -35.26
C GLY A 453 -7.30 3.97 -35.97
N GLU A 454 -6.83 2.94 -35.27
CA GLU A 454 -6.82 1.57 -35.74
C GLU A 454 -8.04 0.81 -35.24
N TYR A 455 -8.40 -0.29 -35.92
CA TYR A 455 -9.55 -1.10 -35.60
C TYR A 455 -9.13 -2.57 -35.49
N ALA A 456 -9.67 -3.27 -34.52
CA ALA A 456 -9.62 -4.72 -34.41
C ALA A 456 -10.95 -5.33 -34.88
N GLU A 457 -10.91 -6.41 -35.65
CA GLU A 457 -12.11 -7.15 -36.01
C GLU A 457 -12.44 -8.14 -34.89
N ILE A 458 -13.57 -7.92 -34.21
CA ILE A 458 -14.08 -8.82 -33.17
C ILE A 458 -15.42 -9.36 -33.68
N ASN A 459 -15.49 -10.65 -33.93
CA ASN A 459 -16.69 -11.35 -34.41
C ASN A 459 -17.33 -10.71 -35.66
N GLY A 460 -16.49 -10.23 -36.59
CA GLY A 460 -16.94 -9.57 -37.82
C GLY A 460 -17.32 -8.10 -37.65
N VAL A 461 -17.13 -7.51 -36.46
CA VAL A 461 -17.34 -6.08 -36.20
C VAL A 461 -16.00 -5.39 -36.02
N ASN A 462 -15.79 -4.27 -36.71
CA ASN A 462 -14.61 -3.43 -36.51
C ASN A 462 -14.80 -2.57 -35.25
N VAL A 463 -14.02 -2.84 -34.22
CA VAL A 463 -14.01 -2.11 -32.95
C VAL A 463 -12.75 -1.22 -32.90
N PRO A 464 -12.85 0.07 -32.56
CA PRO A 464 -11.69 0.94 -32.46
C PRO A 464 -10.75 0.45 -31.35
N ILE A 465 -9.44 0.43 -31.66
CA ILE A 465 -8.38 0.20 -30.67
C ILE A 465 -8.15 1.49 -29.91
N VAL A 466 -8.15 1.41 -28.61
CA VAL A 466 -7.91 2.55 -27.71
C VAL A 466 -6.62 2.39 -26.94
N VAL A 467 -5.92 3.50 -26.70
CA VAL A 467 -4.75 3.58 -25.84
C VAL A 467 -5.11 4.26 -24.51
N ARG A 468 -4.72 3.63 -23.43
CA ARG A 468 -4.85 4.16 -22.07
C ARG A 468 -3.51 4.70 -21.60
N THR A 469 -3.41 6.02 -21.38
CA THR A 469 -2.17 6.72 -21.04
C THR A 469 -2.33 7.57 -19.77
N PRO A 470 -1.36 7.54 -18.82
CA PRO A 470 -1.35 8.44 -17.69
C PRO A 470 -0.86 9.83 -18.08
N ILE A 471 -1.55 10.87 -17.59
CA ILE A 471 -1.19 12.27 -17.80
C ILE A 471 -1.32 13.07 -16.49
N ASN A 472 -0.65 14.21 -16.41
CA ASN A 472 -0.88 15.20 -15.35
C ASN A 472 -2.11 16.04 -15.72
N LEU A 473 -3.28 15.57 -15.31
CA LEU A 473 -4.53 16.14 -15.79
C LEU A 473 -5.03 17.30 -14.93
N SER A 474 -4.92 17.22 -13.59
CA SER A 474 -5.88 17.95 -12.78
C SER A 474 -5.36 18.50 -11.46
N THR A 475 -6.17 19.39 -10.90
CA THR A 475 -6.17 19.72 -9.47
C THR A 475 -7.17 18.79 -8.77
N ASN A 476 -6.77 18.25 -7.63
CA ASN A 476 -7.63 17.45 -6.77
C ASN A 476 -7.72 18.12 -5.40
N GLU A 477 -8.93 18.48 -4.98
CA GLU A 477 -9.22 19.08 -3.68
C GLU A 477 -10.03 18.10 -2.84
N ARG A 478 -9.60 17.89 -1.59
CA ARG A 478 -10.28 17.03 -0.63
C ARG A 478 -10.51 17.80 0.67
N PHE A 479 -11.76 17.92 1.06
CA PHE A 479 -12.15 18.44 2.36
C PHE A 479 -12.82 17.33 3.16
N GLY A 480 -12.42 17.13 4.43
CA GLY A 480 -12.99 16.06 5.22
C GLY A 480 -12.99 16.31 6.71
N PHE A 481 -13.74 15.44 7.37
CA PHE A 481 -13.90 15.40 8.82
C PHE A 481 -13.61 13.98 9.31
N GLU A 482 -12.78 13.86 10.33
CA GLU A 482 -12.41 12.60 10.95
C GLU A 482 -12.77 12.62 12.43
N LEU A 483 -13.36 11.52 12.93
CA LEU A 483 -13.69 11.31 14.33
C LEU A 483 -13.13 9.97 14.79
N ASN A 484 -12.23 10.02 15.77
CA ASN A 484 -11.69 8.86 16.44
C ASN A 484 -12.17 8.84 17.89
N LEU A 485 -12.83 7.77 18.29
CA LEU A 485 -13.26 7.55 19.67
C LEU A 485 -12.52 6.34 20.24
N SER A 486 -11.94 6.51 21.41
CA SER A 486 -11.32 5.41 22.16
C SER A 486 -11.91 5.35 23.56
N TYR A 487 -12.46 4.20 23.93
CA TYR A 487 -12.97 3.95 25.27
C TYR A 487 -12.29 2.74 25.87
N ARG A 488 -11.80 2.89 27.10
CA ARG A 488 -11.14 1.81 27.82
C ARG A 488 -11.64 1.73 29.27
N LYS A 489 -12.23 0.61 29.64
CA LYS A 489 -12.65 0.34 31.03
C LYS A 489 -11.75 -0.75 31.63
N GLY A 490 -10.72 -0.32 32.34
CA GLY A 490 -9.72 -1.21 32.92
C GLY A 490 -9.01 -2.06 31.84
N ARG A 491 -8.88 -3.36 32.10
CA ARG A 491 -8.34 -4.34 31.14
C ARG A 491 -9.41 -5.09 30.37
N ASN A 492 -10.67 -4.94 30.76
CA ASN A 492 -11.76 -5.83 30.36
C ASN A 492 -12.52 -5.34 29.12
N TRP A 493 -12.52 -4.05 28.83
CA TRP A 493 -13.26 -3.52 27.70
C TRP A 493 -12.50 -2.40 27.02
N ASN A 494 -12.27 -2.55 25.72
CA ASN A 494 -11.63 -1.56 24.86
C ASN A 494 -12.41 -1.43 23.56
N ILE A 495 -12.83 -0.21 23.21
CA ILE A 495 -13.50 0.13 21.98
C ILE A 495 -12.69 1.23 21.30
N ASN A 496 -12.39 1.05 20.02
CA ASN A 496 -11.83 2.09 19.16
C ASN A 496 -12.69 2.19 17.91
N THR A 497 -13.14 3.41 17.60
CA THR A 497 -13.87 3.69 16.35
C THR A 497 -13.15 4.77 15.59
N ASN A 498 -13.21 4.67 14.26
CA ASN A 498 -12.80 5.71 13.35
C ASN A 498 -13.93 5.94 12.36
N PHE A 499 -14.36 7.18 12.22
CA PHE A 499 -15.30 7.62 11.20
C PHE A 499 -14.63 8.72 10.39
N ASN A 500 -14.67 8.63 9.07
CA ASN A 500 -14.15 9.62 8.15
C ASN A 500 -15.21 9.94 7.09
N LEU A 501 -15.50 11.21 6.90
CA LEU A 501 -16.39 11.75 5.86
C LEU A 501 -15.58 12.75 5.05
N PHE A 502 -15.60 12.66 3.73
CA PHE A 502 -14.88 13.60 2.88
C PHE A 502 -15.58 13.83 1.56
N GLN A 503 -15.43 15.04 1.07
CA GLN A 503 -15.74 15.46 -0.29
C GLN A 503 -14.44 15.47 -1.09
N ASN A 504 -14.48 14.96 -2.29
CA ASN A 504 -13.37 14.98 -3.25
C ASN A 504 -13.82 15.67 -4.52
N LYS A 505 -13.08 16.69 -4.95
CA LYS A 505 -13.33 17.45 -6.16
C LYS A 505 -12.12 17.37 -7.06
N VAL A 506 -12.30 16.91 -8.28
CA VAL A 506 -11.28 16.84 -9.34
C VAL A 506 -11.68 17.83 -10.41
N GLU A 507 -10.74 18.66 -10.84
CA GLU A 507 -10.94 19.61 -11.94
C GLU A 507 -9.79 19.48 -12.93
N GLY A 508 -10.11 19.24 -14.22
CA GLY A 508 -9.10 19.11 -15.26
C GLY A 508 -9.68 19.09 -16.65
N THR A 509 -8.93 19.59 -17.62
CA THR A 509 -9.30 19.59 -19.03
C THR A 509 -8.13 19.08 -19.86
N TYR A 510 -8.39 18.17 -20.77
CA TYR A 510 -7.42 17.62 -21.71
C TYR A 510 -8.05 17.48 -23.09
N ASN A 511 -7.42 18.00 -24.13
CA ASN A 511 -7.91 18.01 -25.52
C ASN A 511 -9.38 18.50 -25.62
N ASP A 512 -9.70 19.61 -24.92
CA ASP A 512 -11.04 20.22 -24.83
C ASP A 512 -12.11 19.34 -24.14
N ILE A 513 -11.75 18.17 -23.61
CA ILE A 513 -12.64 17.31 -22.80
C ILE A 513 -12.47 17.68 -21.33
N VAL A 514 -13.58 17.95 -20.67
CA VAL A 514 -13.65 18.28 -19.23
C VAL A 514 -13.80 17.00 -18.43
N TYR A 515 -12.90 16.79 -17.46
CA TYR A 515 -12.87 15.62 -16.55
C TYR A 515 -13.26 16.01 -15.11
N ASP A 516 -14.10 17.02 -14.97
CA ASP A 516 -14.53 17.49 -13.64
C ASP A 516 -15.43 16.46 -12.97
N ASN A 517 -15.14 16.18 -11.71
CA ASN A 517 -15.95 15.31 -10.88
C ASN A 517 -15.95 15.78 -9.43
N GLU A 518 -17.09 15.64 -8.77
CA GLU A 518 -17.25 15.96 -7.34
C GLU A 518 -18.07 14.86 -6.67
N ASN A 519 -17.52 14.25 -5.63
CA ASN A 519 -18.19 13.21 -4.88
C ASN A 519 -18.02 13.35 -3.37
N VAL A 520 -18.93 12.73 -2.61
CA VAL A 520 -18.84 12.58 -1.16
C VAL A 520 -18.78 11.11 -0.82
N SER A 521 -17.77 10.73 -0.04
CA SER A 521 -17.60 9.37 0.44
C SER A 521 -17.30 9.34 1.94
N TRP A 522 -17.51 8.18 2.56
CA TRP A 522 -17.29 8.01 3.98
C TRP A 522 -16.77 6.62 4.30
N SER A 523 -16.15 6.47 5.47
CA SER A 523 -15.74 5.17 6.00
C SER A 523 -15.95 5.10 7.50
N PHE A 524 -16.28 3.91 7.98
CA PHE A 524 -16.44 3.62 9.40
C PHE A 524 -15.66 2.35 9.76
N ARG A 525 -14.92 2.42 10.85
CA ARG A 525 -14.21 1.27 11.42
C ARG A 525 -14.48 1.18 12.91
N LEU A 526 -14.81 -0.02 13.37
CA LEU A 526 -14.96 -0.35 14.78
C LEU A 526 -14.03 -1.51 15.13
N ASN A 527 -13.28 -1.35 16.21
CA ASN A 527 -12.58 -2.43 16.88
C ASN A 527 -13.06 -2.49 18.33
N ASN A 528 -13.62 -3.63 18.73
CA ASN A 528 -14.08 -3.87 20.07
C ASN A 528 -13.38 -5.09 20.66
N LYS A 529 -12.90 -4.98 21.89
CA LYS A 529 -12.39 -6.09 22.68
C LYS A 529 -13.07 -6.09 24.03
N LEU A 530 -13.73 -7.20 24.38
CA LEU A 530 -14.44 -7.39 25.63
C LEU A 530 -13.99 -8.72 26.27
N THR A 531 -13.51 -8.66 27.51
CA THR A 531 -13.22 -9.87 28.28
C THR A 531 -14.50 -10.37 28.93
N LEU A 532 -14.98 -11.53 28.50
CA LEU A 532 -16.14 -12.24 29.00
C LEU A 532 -15.83 -13.00 30.31
N PRO A 533 -16.85 -13.47 31.04
CA PRO A 533 -16.67 -14.43 32.13
C PRO A 533 -15.85 -15.65 31.69
N GLY A 534 -14.97 -16.15 32.54
CA GLY A 534 -14.04 -17.24 32.20
C GLY A 534 -12.76 -16.80 31.53
N LYS A 535 -12.47 -15.49 31.51
CA LYS A 535 -11.27 -14.88 30.87
C LYS A 535 -11.17 -15.22 29.38
N ILE A 536 -12.29 -15.11 28.69
CA ILE A 536 -12.33 -15.24 27.22
C ILE A 536 -12.39 -13.82 26.66
N ASP A 537 -11.42 -13.45 25.87
CA ASP A 537 -11.42 -12.19 25.14
C ASP A 537 -12.22 -12.36 23.84
N TRP A 538 -13.31 -11.63 23.73
CA TRP A 538 -14.11 -11.48 22.52
C TRP A 538 -13.68 -10.21 21.80
N GLN A 539 -13.33 -10.34 20.52
CA GLN A 539 -12.97 -9.23 19.67
C GLN A 539 -13.90 -9.17 18.45
N THR A 540 -14.31 -7.97 18.08
CA THR A 540 -15.08 -7.70 16.88
C THR A 540 -14.39 -6.58 16.11
N ARG A 541 -14.17 -6.79 14.81
CA ARG A 541 -13.75 -5.76 13.88
C ARG A 541 -14.82 -5.59 12.82
N MET A 542 -15.25 -4.35 12.60
CA MET A 542 -16.19 -3.98 11.56
C MET A 542 -15.54 -2.92 10.67
N ASN A 543 -15.64 -3.08 9.35
CA ASN A 543 -15.23 -2.09 8.38
C ASN A 543 -16.38 -1.85 7.42
N ILE A 544 -16.66 -0.58 7.18
CA ILE A 544 -17.67 -0.12 6.22
C ILE A 544 -17.02 0.98 5.38
N ARG A 545 -17.16 0.92 4.08
CA ARG A 545 -16.88 2.04 3.17
C ARG A 545 -18.17 2.41 2.46
N GLY A 546 -18.41 3.69 2.36
CA GLY A 546 -19.50 4.22 1.56
C GLY A 546 -19.19 4.13 0.06
N PRO A 547 -20.20 4.41 -0.76
CA PRO A 547 -20.03 4.46 -2.20
C PRO A 547 -19.00 5.53 -2.60
N ASN A 548 -18.40 5.34 -3.77
CA ASN A 548 -17.49 6.31 -4.37
C ASN A 548 -17.81 6.42 -5.86
N GLU A 549 -17.81 7.63 -6.36
CA GLU A 549 -18.14 7.91 -7.75
C GLU A 549 -17.03 8.75 -8.39
N THR A 550 -16.72 8.44 -9.63
CA THR A 550 -15.80 9.18 -10.49
C THR A 550 -16.54 9.64 -11.74
N ALA A 551 -15.89 10.38 -12.63
CA ALA A 551 -16.49 10.82 -13.89
C ALA A 551 -17.00 9.65 -14.77
N VAL A 552 -16.40 8.46 -14.63
CA VAL A 552 -16.65 7.31 -15.51
C VAL A 552 -16.98 6.02 -14.78
N SER A 553 -17.03 6.03 -13.44
CA SER A 553 -17.32 4.82 -12.67
C SER A 553 -17.98 5.11 -11.33
N LYS A 554 -18.75 4.15 -10.85
CA LYS A 554 -19.42 4.17 -9.55
C LYS A 554 -19.19 2.85 -8.83
N SER A 555 -18.79 2.93 -7.55
CA SER A 555 -18.59 1.78 -6.67
C SER A 555 -19.58 1.83 -5.51
N ASP A 556 -20.19 0.69 -5.18
CA ASP A 556 -21.21 0.59 -4.11
C ASP A 556 -20.63 0.65 -2.69
N GLY A 557 -19.32 0.57 -2.55
CA GLY A 557 -18.65 0.47 -1.25
C GLY A 557 -18.48 -0.98 -0.78
N ASP A 558 -18.00 -1.18 0.46
CA ASP A 558 -17.79 -2.51 1.02
C ASP A 558 -18.18 -2.59 2.51
N PHE A 559 -18.46 -3.81 2.96
CA PHE A 559 -18.79 -4.13 4.35
C PHE A 559 -18.15 -5.44 4.77
N SER A 560 -17.51 -5.47 5.95
CA SER A 560 -17.00 -6.71 6.53
C SER A 560 -17.04 -6.72 8.05
N ILE A 561 -17.28 -7.90 8.63
CA ILE A 561 -17.22 -8.17 10.08
C ILE A 561 -16.29 -9.36 10.32
N ASP A 562 -15.29 -9.15 11.18
CA ASP A 562 -14.42 -10.20 11.67
C ASP A 562 -14.67 -10.41 13.17
N LEU A 563 -14.62 -11.66 13.62
CA LEU A 563 -14.72 -12.05 15.05
C LEU A 563 -13.47 -12.81 15.47
N ALA A 564 -13.05 -12.61 16.73
CA ALA A 564 -12.05 -13.45 17.35
C ALA A 564 -12.41 -13.75 18.81
N PHE A 565 -12.10 -14.97 19.23
CA PHE A 565 -12.20 -15.40 20.62
C PHE A 565 -10.86 -15.97 21.05
N SER A 566 -10.28 -15.41 22.13
CA SER A 566 -9.01 -15.88 22.65
C SER A 566 -9.10 -16.18 24.14
N LYS A 567 -8.37 -17.21 24.57
CA LYS A 567 -8.30 -17.62 25.97
C LYS A 567 -6.87 -17.96 26.35
N GLU A 568 -6.42 -17.35 27.43
CA GLU A 568 -5.13 -17.68 28.05
C GLU A 568 -5.21 -18.98 28.81
N LEU A 569 -4.23 -19.85 28.63
CA LEU A 569 -4.10 -21.17 29.21
C LEU A 569 -2.77 -21.28 29.99
N PHE A 570 -2.68 -22.27 30.89
CA PHE A 570 -1.46 -22.61 31.62
C PHE A 570 -0.80 -21.43 32.35
N LYS A 571 -1.60 -20.59 33.03
CA LYS A 571 -1.15 -19.37 33.73
C LYS A 571 -0.44 -18.38 32.78
N GLU A 572 -1.11 -18.05 31.68
CA GLU A 572 -0.67 -17.08 30.66
C GLU A 572 0.57 -17.54 29.82
N LYS A 573 0.88 -18.86 29.86
CA LYS A 573 1.99 -19.41 29.07
C LYS A 573 1.59 -19.83 27.66
N ALA A 574 0.28 -20.01 27.40
CA ALA A 574 -0.26 -20.28 26.07
C ALA A 574 -1.56 -19.53 25.86
N THR A 575 -1.88 -19.23 24.61
CA THR A 575 -3.15 -18.62 24.20
C THR A 575 -3.75 -19.44 23.07
N LEU A 576 -5.02 -19.82 23.23
CA LEU A 576 -5.82 -20.41 22.15
C LEU A 576 -6.69 -19.31 21.53
N THR A 577 -6.69 -19.20 20.21
CA THR A 577 -7.49 -18.19 19.49
C THR A 577 -8.27 -18.83 18.36
N LEU A 578 -9.57 -18.52 18.27
CA LEU A 578 -10.42 -18.78 17.12
C LEU A 578 -10.66 -17.44 16.41
N ASN A 579 -10.35 -17.37 15.13
CA ASN A 579 -10.61 -16.19 14.30
C ASN A 579 -11.60 -16.56 13.19
N ILE A 580 -12.63 -15.74 12.99
CA ILE A 580 -13.59 -15.85 11.90
C ILE A 580 -13.52 -14.53 11.12
N LYS A 581 -13.04 -14.59 9.90
CA LYS A 581 -12.96 -13.43 9.02
C LYS A 581 -14.14 -13.42 8.07
N ASP A 582 -14.64 -12.20 7.79
CA ASP A 582 -15.79 -11.98 6.92
C ASP A 582 -16.99 -12.86 7.28
N LEU A 583 -17.46 -12.71 8.53
CA LEU A 583 -18.55 -13.51 9.10
C LEU A 583 -19.78 -13.63 8.19
N LEU A 584 -20.11 -12.57 7.46
CA LEU A 584 -21.29 -12.48 6.61
C LEU A 584 -21.03 -12.86 5.15
N ASP A 585 -19.77 -13.16 4.79
CA ASP A 585 -19.34 -13.48 3.43
C ASP A 585 -19.72 -12.40 2.40
N GLN A 586 -19.50 -11.14 2.77
CA GLN A 586 -19.90 -9.96 1.97
C GLN A 586 -18.72 -9.08 1.55
N ARG A 587 -17.50 -9.53 1.80
CA ARG A 587 -16.30 -8.77 1.46
C ARG A 587 -16.04 -8.82 -0.04
N GLY A 588 -16.42 -7.75 -0.68
CA GLY A 588 -16.26 -7.57 -2.11
C GLY A 588 -16.53 -6.12 -2.48
N TRP A 589 -16.51 -5.82 -3.74
CA TRP A 589 -16.95 -4.54 -4.27
C TRP A 589 -17.61 -4.74 -5.62
N ARG A 590 -18.61 -3.90 -5.91
CA ARG A 590 -19.23 -3.79 -7.21
C ARG A 590 -18.88 -2.45 -7.81
N ASN A 591 -18.54 -2.46 -9.07
CA ASN A 591 -18.17 -1.27 -9.82
C ASN A 591 -18.93 -1.23 -11.15
N GLU A 592 -19.63 -0.14 -11.38
CA GLU A 592 -20.23 0.19 -12.65
C GLU A 592 -19.28 1.16 -13.37
N THR A 593 -18.94 0.88 -14.61
CA THR A 593 -18.13 1.77 -15.46
C THR A 593 -18.93 2.08 -16.72
N PHE A 594 -18.97 3.34 -17.11
CA PHE A 594 -19.75 3.79 -18.26
C PHE A 594 -18.99 4.84 -19.07
N ASN A 595 -19.11 4.74 -20.37
CA ASN A 595 -18.65 5.74 -21.32
C ASN A 595 -19.57 5.74 -22.56
N GLU A 596 -19.21 6.47 -23.60
CA GLU A 596 -20.03 6.57 -24.82
C GLU A 596 -20.12 5.23 -25.59
N ASN A 597 -19.18 4.31 -25.40
CA ASN A 597 -19.04 3.08 -26.17
C ASN A 597 -19.47 1.83 -25.44
N PHE A 598 -19.47 1.84 -24.09
CA PHE A 598 -19.86 0.68 -23.32
C PHE A 598 -20.36 1.02 -21.91
N TYR A 599 -21.14 0.09 -21.35
CA TYR A 599 -21.47 0.00 -19.93
C TYR A 599 -20.96 -1.33 -19.38
N ASN A 600 -20.27 -1.32 -18.25
CA ASN A 600 -19.78 -2.52 -17.57
C ASN A 600 -20.23 -2.50 -16.11
N ASP A 601 -20.84 -3.59 -15.66
CA ASP A 601 -21.21 -3.85 -14.27
C ASP A 601 -20.46 -5.08 -13.79
N TYR A 602 -19.55 -4.89 -12.81
CA TYR A 602 -18.61 -5.90 -12.37
C TYR A 602 -18.60 -6.03 -10.86
N GLU A 603 -18.82 -7.26 -10.36
CA GLU A 603 -18.69 -7.62 -8.95
C GLU A 603 -17.43 -8.46 -8.73
N PHE A 604 -16.68 -8.10 -7.70
CA PHE A 604 -15.45 -8.78 -7.32
C PHE A 604 -15.48 -9.18 -5.84
N ARG A 605 -15.18 -10.46 -5.53
CA ARG A 605 -15.07 -11.01 -4.18
C ARG A 605 -13.65 -11.46 -3.91
N TRP A 606 -13.00 -10.82 -2.94
CA TRP A 606 -11.58 -11.03 -2.59
C TRP A 606 -11.27 -12.39 -1.98
N GLY A 607 -12.25 -13.11 -1.49
CA GLY A 607 -12.12 -14.39 -0.82
C GLY A 607 -13.47 -14.83 -0.25
N GLN A 608 -13.44 -15.98 0.36
CA GLN A 608 -14.57 -16.54 1.10
C GLN A 608 -14.40 -16.29 2.60
N ARG A 609 -15.48 -16.43 3.35
CA ARG A 609 -15.41 -16.48 4.82
C ARG A 609 -14.37 -17.51 5.24
N SER A 610 -13.54 -17.17 6.22
CA SER A 610 -12.47 -18.04 6.71
C SER A 610 -12.47 -18.14 8.25
N ALA A 611 -12.05 -19.29 8.77
CA ALA A 611 -11.94 -19.54 10.19
C ALA A 611 -10.61 -20.21 10.56
#